data_80e61926bcd365ef70b6e606c6427c35
#
_entry.id   80e61926bcd365ef70b6e606c6427c35
#
_cell.length_a   1.000
_cell.length_b   1.000
_cell.length_c   1.000
_cell.angle_alpha   90.00
_cell.angle_beta   90.00
_cell.angle_gamma   90.00
#
_symmetry.space_group_name_H-M   'P 1'
#
loop_
_entity.id
_entity.type
_entity.pdbx_description
1 polymer ?
#
loop_
_entity_poly.entity_id
_entity_poly.type
_entity_poly.pdbx_seq_one_letter_code
_entity_poly.pdbx_strand_id
1 'polypeptide(L)'
;ILQKPHPGYLDVPLISIVGKPVREPRKMISPVIDGTLNENVDNWADAGYIFLPDSPTFSSGKTIKGIYFGNDETNIYFKFELNKKNITNSKYFLRNQIFLYFRNETQNILSPARTTIRTENIYPIIENQFTHEIYFSFNDTEMLPLNLAKSTFGGLWTSQLLKKANYAYKDTIEIAISFEDLGVNIGESIEFCIIAATNSNLNEVYPQDVLLSLKR
;
A
#
# COMPACT_ATOMS: atom_id res chain seq x y z
N ILE A 1 19.66 -5.24 51.99
CA ILE A 1 18.85 -5.60 50.80
C ILE A 1 19.87 -5.79 49.67
N LEU A 2 20.20 -7.07 49.38
CA LEU A 2 21.09 -7.41 48.27
C LEU A 2 20.33 -7.18 46.96
N GLN A 3 20.69 -6.13 46.22
CA GLN A 3 20.27 -5.97 44.82
C GLN A 3 20.84 -7.14 44.05
N LYS A 4 20.00 -8.01 43.50
CA LYS A 4 20.42 -9.01 42.56
C LYS A 4 20.94 -8.28 41.32
N PRO A 5 22.10 -8.68 40.77
CA PRO A 5 22.64 -8.07 39.54
C PRO A 5 21.60 -8.27 38.42
N HIS A 6 21.33 -7.20 37.71
CA HIS A 6 20.47 -7.18 36.54
C HIS A 6 21.06 -8.11 35.47
N PRO A 7 20.31 -9.03 34.86
CA PRO A 7 20.83 -9.91 33.82
C PRO A 7 21.28 -9.07 32.60
N GLY A 8 22.54 -9.16 32.25
CA GLY A 8 23.16 -8.33 31.19
C GLY A 8 22.51 -8.43 29.79
N TYR A 9 21.66 -9.46 29.55
CA TYR A 9 20.91 -9.54 28.31
C TYR A 9 19.77 -8.53 28.21
N LEU A 10 19.40 -7.88 29.34
CA LEU A 10 18.40 -6.81 29.34
C LEU A 10 19.02 -5.44 29.03
N ASP A 11 20.36 -5.35 29.03
CA ASP A 11 21.10 -4.15 28.65
C ASP A 11 21.43 -4.11 27.16
N VAL A 12 21.17 -5.19 26.44
CA VAL A 12 21.27 -5.22 24.98
C VAL A 12 19.99 -4.54 24.47
N PRO A 13 20.08 -3.34 23.84
CA PRO A 13 18.93 -2.78 23.19
C PRO A 13 18.44 -3.83 22.21
N LEU A 14 17.16 -4.14 22.23
CA LEU A 14 16.48 -4.89 21.18
C LEU A 14 16.53 -4.01 19.92
N ILE A 15 17.73 -3.87 19.36
CA ILE A 15 17.90 -3.36 18.03
C ILE A 15 17.31 -4.46 17.17
N SER A 16 16.04 -4.28 16.79
CA SER A 16 15.56 -4.99 15.65
C SER A 16 16.50 -4.61 14.51
N ILE A 17 17.39 -5.54 14.13
CA ILE A 17 18.12 -5.48 12.87
C ILE A 17 17.08 -5.80 11.78
N VAL A 18 16.05 -5.01 11.74
CA VAL A 18 15.15 -4.91 10.60
C VAL A 18 15.93 -3.97 9.67
N GLY A 19 16.61 -4.55 8.69
CA GLY A 19 17.07 -3.78 7.54
C GLY A 19 15.88 -2.94 7.09
N LYS A 20 16.10 -1.71 6.63
CA LYS A 20 15.01 -0.79 6.27
C LYS A 20 13.95 -1.59 5.50
N PRO A 21 12.71 -1.70 6.00
CA PRO A 21 11.71 -2.55 5.37
C PRO A 21 11.29 -2.02 4.00
N VAL A 22 11.85 -0.90 3.59
CA VAL A 22 11.55 -0.21 2.33
C VAL A 22 12.85 0.07 1.57
N ARG A 23 12.86 -0.32 0.31
CA ARG A 23 13.85 0.08 -0.69
C ARG A 23 13.17 1.08 -1.62
N GLU A 24 13.72 2.27 -1.76
CA GLU A 24 13.26 3.29 -2.71
C GLU A 24 13.48 2.85 -4.16
N PRO A 25 12.68 3.34 -5.12
CA PRO A 25 12.94 3.15 -6.55
C PRO A 25 14.34 3.67 -6.92
N ARG A 26 15.06 2.90 -7.75
CA ARG A 26 16.40 3.29 -8.21
C ARG A 26 16.34 4.29 -9.36
N LYS A 27 15.31 4.20 -10.18
CA LYS A 27 14.99 5.09 -11.30
C LYS A 27 13.51 4.97 -11.65
N MET A 28 13.05 5.80 -12.58
CA MET A 28 11.71 5.67 -13.15
C MET A 28 11.53 4.28 -13.79
N ILE A 29 10.34 3.74 -13.67
CA ILE A 29 9.93 2.45 -14.25
C ILE A 29 8.68 2.64 -15.10
N SER A 30 8.55 1.85 -16.15
CA SER A 30 7.34 1.79 -16.98
C SER A 30 7.02 0.33 -17.29
N PRO A 31 6.52 -0.43 -16.31
CA PRO A 31 6.26 -1.86 -16.47
C PRO A 31 5.05 -2.12 -17.36
N VAL A 32 5.06 -3.28 -18.01
CA VAL A 32 3.87 -3.83 -18.65
C VAL A 32 2.97 -4.39 -17.55
N ILE A 33 1.70 -3.99 -17.55
CA ILE A 33 0.71 -4.43 -16.58
C ILE A 33 0.01 -5.67 -17.14
N ASP A 34 0.46 -6.86 -16.76
CA ASP A 34 -0.07 -8.13 -17.24
C ASP A 34 -0.42 -9.14 -16.15
N GLY A 35 -0.08 -8.82 -14.89
CA GLY A 35 -0.38 -9.62 -13.70
C GLY A 35 0.43 -10.89 -13.57
N THR A 36 1.52 -11.07 -14.33
CA THR A 36 2.32 -12.29 -14.35
C THR A 36 3.61 -12.14 -13.51
N LEU A 37 4.06 -13.29 -12.95
CA LEU A 37 5.40 -13.42 -12.38
C LEU A 37 6.40 -13.79 -13.50
N ASN A 38 6.68 -12.87 -14.40
CA ASN A 38 7.60 -13.15 -15.50
C ASN A 38 9.03 -12.77 -15.11
N GLU A 39 9.80 -13.72 -14.58
CA GLU A 39 11.18 -13.51 -14.13
C GLU A 39 12.13 -13.07 -15.25
N ASN A 40 11.79 -13.37 -16.51
CA ASN A 40 12.64 -13.09 -17.67
C ASN A 40 12.47 -11.67 -18.25
N VAL A 41 11.44 -10.94 -17.86
CA VAL A 41 11.21 -9.54 -18.28
C VAL A 41 10.89 -8.73 -17.03
N ASP A 42 11.89 -8.59 -16.15
CA ASP A 42 11.70 -7.92 -14.88
C ASP A 42 11.71 -6.40 -15.05
N ASN A 43 10.60 -5.89 -15.59
CA ASN A 43 10.34 -4.45 -15.70
C ASN A 43 10.21 -3.76 -14.31
N TRP A 44 10.27 -4.54 -13.24
CA TRP A 44 10.19 -4.10 -11.84
C TRP A 44 11.56 -4.10 -11.12
N ALA A 45 12.66 -4.42 -11.80
CA ALA A 45 13.99 -4.54 -11.18
C ALA A 45 14.44 -3.26 -10.46
N ASP A 46 14.10 -2.10 -11.00
CA ASP A 46 14.45 -0.79 -10.45
C ASP A 46 13.34 -0.19 -9.56
N ALA A 47 12.23 -0.88 -9.38
CA ALA A 47 11.14 -0.46 -8.50
C ALA A 47 11.59 -0.35 -7.03
N GLY A 48 10.93 0.49 -6.28
CA GLY A 48 10.92 0.43 -4.83
C GLY A 48 10.29 -0.89 -4.37
N TYR A 49 10.63 -1.30 -3.17
CA TYR A 49 10.13 -2.55 -2.61
C TYR A 49 9.88 -2.44 -1.11
N ILE A 50 8.70 -2.82 -0.67
CA ILE A 50 8.38 -2.97 0.73
C ILE A 50 8.52 -4.45 1.08
N PHE A 51 9.57 -4.76 1.84
CA PHE A 51 9.83 -6.11 2.31
C PHE A 51 8.97 -6.43 3.53
N LEU A 52 8.27 -7.54 3.46
CA LEU A 52 7.38 -8.02 4.51
C LEU A 52 7.98 -9.31 5.09
N PRO A 53 8.86 -9.21 6.09
CA PRO A 53 9.51 -10.39 6.65
C PRO A 53 8.47 -11.38 7.18
N ASP A 54 8.65 -12.64 6.84
CA ASP A 54 7.93 -13.75 7.46
C ASP A 54 8.31 -13.79 8.94
N SER A 55 7.52 -13.18 9.79
CA SER A 55 7.66 -13.35 11.23
C SER A 55 6.95 -14.63 11.64
N PRO A 56 7.62 -15.58 12.30
CA PRO A 56 6.98 -16.79 12.79
C PRO A 56 5.79 -16.52 13.72
N THR A 57 5.78 -15.34 14.35
CA THR A 57 4.74 -14.92 15.28
C THR A 57 3.56 -14.21 14.62
N PHE A 58 3.74 -13.64 13.41
CA PHE A 58 2.74 -12.82 12.72
C PHE A 58 2.43 -13.25 11.29
N SER A 59 3.06 -14.31 10.77
CA SER A 59 2.89 -14.76 9.37
C SER A 59 1.60 -15.52 9.09
N SER A 60 0.87 -15.94 10.12
CA SER A 60 -0.35 -16.71 9.94
C SER A 60 -1.56 -15.85 9.58
N GLY A 61 -1.52 -15.15 8.48
CA GLY A 61 -2.69 -14.35 8.04
C GLY A 61 -2.41 -13.25 7.05
N LYS A 62 -1.14 -12.93 6.79
CA LYS A 62 -0.81 -11.88 5.81
C LYS A 62 -1.22 -12.28 4.41
N THR A 63 -2.01 -11.41 3.79
CA THR A 63 -2.46 -11.57 2.39
C THR A 63 -1.38 -11.17 1.38
N ILE A 64 -0.52 -10.22 1.75
CA ILE A 64 0.53 -9.67 0.90
C ILE A 64 1.90 -10.17 1.36
N LYS A 65 2.75 -10.61 0.42
CA LYS A 65 4.13 -11.03 0.65
C LYS A 65 5.14 -9.92 0.41
N GLY A 66 4.87 -9.08 -0.59
CA GLY A 66 5.73 -7.99 -0.98
C GLY A 66 4.98 -6.99 -1.85
N ILE A 67 5.45 -5.75 -1.84
CA ILE A 67 4.87 -4.67 -2.61
C ILE A 67 5.99 -3.97 -3.36
N TYR A 68 5.88 -3.92 -4.68
CA TYR A 68 6.74 -3.09 -5.52
C TYR A 68 6.00 -1.80 -5.86
N PHE A 69 6.74 -0.71 -5.97
CA PHE A 69 6.19 0.60 -6.33
C PHE A 69 7.20 1.44 -7.10
N GLY A 70 6.70 2.37 -7.87
CA GLY A 70 7.50 3.32 -8.64
C GLY A 70 6.63 4.12 -9.57
N ASN A 71 7.26 4.93 -10.42
CA ASN A 71 6.55 5.77 -11.38
C ASN A 71 7.38 6.03 -12.63
N ASP A 72 6.68 6.47 -13.69
CA ASP A 72 7.23 7.24 -14.79
C ASP A 72 6.71 8.69 -14.74
N GLU A 73 6.77 9.41 -15.85
CA GLU A 73 6.27 10.79 -15.95
C GLU A 73 4.73 10.88 -15.92
N THR A 74 4.02 9.78 -16.15
CA THR A 74 2.57 9.75 -16.36
C THR A 74 1.81 8.97 -15.31
N ASN A 75 2.39 7.90 -14.79
CA ASN A 75 1.71 6.97 -13.91
C ASN A 75 2.53 6.62 -12.67
N ILE A 76 1.81 6.25 -11.62
CA ILE A 76 2.32 5.51 -10.47
C ILE A 76 1.97 4.03 -10.67
N TYR A 77 2.90 3.16 -10.34
CA TYR A 77 2.78 1.71 -10.51
C TYR A 77 2.90 1.00 -9.17
N PHE A 78 2.06 -0.01 -8.99
CA PHE A 78 2.11 -0.93 -7.86
C PHE A 78 2.01 -2.37 -8.34
N LYS A 79 2.81 -3.27 -7.72
CA LYS A 79 2.70 -4.71 -7.87
C LYS A 79 2.61 -5.34 -6.49
N PHE A 80 1.60 -6.18 -6.28
CA PHE A 80 1.37 -6.90 -5.05
C PHE A 80 1.64 -8.38 -5.26
N GLU A 81 2.65 -8.90 -4.59
CA GLU A 81 2.86 -10.33 -4.47
C GLU A 81 1.95 -10.89 -3.38
N LEU A 82 1.10 -11.84 -3.74
CA LEU A 82 0.06 -12.35 -2.87
C LEU A 82 0.45 -13.65 -2.19
N ASN A 83 0.04 -13.82 -0.94
CA ASN A 83 0.07 -15.08 -0.26
C ASN A 83 -1.24 -15.84 -0.55
N LYS A 84 -1.26 -16.59 -1.65
CA LYS A 84 -2.47 -17.31 -2.12
C LYS A 84 -3.08 -18.24 -1.06
N LYS A 85 -2.30 -18.72 -0.08
CA LYS A 85 -2.80 -19.56 1.01
C LYS A 85 -3.71 -18.80 1.99
N ASN A 86 -3.53 -17.51 2.09
CA ASN A 86 -4.25 -16.64 3.03
C ASN A 86 -5.38 -15.85 2.37
N ILE A 87 -5.55 -15.99 1.07
CA ILE A 87 -6.66 -15.37 0.35
C ILE A 87 -7.94 -16.12 0.67
N THR A 88 -8.90 -15.40 1.23
CA THR A 88 -10.20 -15.99 1.56
C THR A 88 -10.98 -16.33 0.30
N ASN A 89 -11.20 -17.62 0.09
CA ASN A 89 -11.96 -18.17 -1.03
C ASN A 89 -13.46 -18.14 -0.70
N SER A 90 -14.11 -17.04 -0.95
CA SER A 90 -15.56 -16.96 -0.84
C SER A 90 -16.16 -16.62 -2.20
N LYS A 91 -16.93 -17.54 -2.77
CA LYS A 91 -17.65 -17.32 -4.04
C LYS A 91 -18.67 -16.18 -3.97
N TYR A 92 -19.06 -15.75 -2.78
CA TYR A 92 -20.16 -14.80 -2.62
C TYR A 92 -19.71 -13.40 -2.20
N PHE A 93 -18.48 -13.25 -1.66
CA PHE A 93 -17.98 -11.94 -1.23
C PHE A 93 -16.47 -11.86 -1.47
N LEU A 94 -16.05 -10.85 -2.21
CA LEU A 94 -14.64 -10.47 -2.31
C LEU A 94 -14.24 -9.82 -0.99
N ARG A 95 -13.63 -10.61 -0.10
CA ARG A 95 -13.35 -10.20 1.28
C ARG A 95 -12.01 -9.52 1.44
N ASN A 96 -11.06 -9.85 0.55
CA ASN A 96 -9.75 -9.22 0.61
C ASN A 96 -9.82 -7.88 -0.12
N GLN A 97 -9.33 -6.84 0.53
CA GLN A 97 -9.37 -5.48 0.02
C GLN A 97 -7.99 -4.83 0.15
N ILE A 98 -7.60 -4.07 -0.83
CA ILE A 98 -6.44 -3.19 -0.78
C ILE A 98 -6.92 -1.77 -0.97
N PHE A 99 -6.42 -0.89 -0.11
CA PHE A 99 -6.65 0.55 -0.15
C PHE A 99 -5.32 1.25 -0.32
N LEU A 100 -5.25 2.14 -1.29
CA LEU A 100 -4.15 3.04 -1.54
C LEU A 100 -4.61 4.44 -1.14
N TYR A 101 -4.00 4.99 -0.13
CA TYR A 101 -4.28 6.35 0.34
C TYR A 101 -3.19 7.28 -0.13
N PHE A 102 -3.58 8.38 -0.75
CA PHE A 102 -2.66 9.36 -1.29
C PHE A 102 -2.86 10.72 -0.63
N ARG A 103 -1.74 11.39 -0.35
CA ARG A 103 -1.69 12.77 0.12
C ARG A 103 -0.91 13.62 -0.89
N ASN A 104 -1.60 14.57 -1.50
CA ASN A 104 -0.98 15.59 -2.32
C ASN A 104 -0.98 16.90 -1.53
N GLU A 105 0.19 17.34 -1.05
CA GLU A 105 0.33 18.52 -0.19
C GLU A 105 -0.01 19.83 -0.92
N THR A 106 0.11 19.86 -2.24
CA THR A 106 -0.22 21.07 -3.02
C THR A 106 -1.72 21.26 -3.19
N GLN A 107 -2.53 20.22 -2.97
CA GLN A 107 -3.98 20.34 -2.97
C GLN A 107 -4.44 20.95 -1.65
N ASN A 108 -4.83 22.21 -1.71
CA ASN A 108 -5.35 22.95 -0.56
C ASN A 108 -6.77 22.46 -0.18
N ILE A 109 -6.86 21.33 0.50
CA ILE A 109 -8.09 20.77 1.03
C ILE A 109 -8.18 21.18 2.50
N LEU A 110 -9.16 22.04 2.84
CA LEU A 110 -9.32 22.59 4.19
C LEU A 110 -9.58 21.54 5.27
N SER A 111 -10.14 20.41 4.91
CA SER A 111 -10.42 19.29 5.82
C SER A 111 -10.33 17.97 5.06
N PRO A 112 -9.13 17.47 4.81
CA PRO A 112 -8.95 16.20 4.10
C PRO A 112 -9.61 15.05 4.85
N ALA A 113 -10.08 14.05 4.12
CA ALA A 113 -10.75 12.91 4.69
C ALA A 113 -9.76 11.96 5.39
N ARG A 114 -10.23 11.30 6.43
CA ARG A 114 -9.54 10.18 7.06
C ARG A 114 -9.85 8.89 6.30
N THR A 115 -9.17 7.82 6.65
CA THR A 115 -9.43 6.51 6.03
C THR A 115 -10.87 6.05 6.22
N THR A 116 -11.40 5.31 5.24
CA THR A 116 -12.75 4.71 5.34
C THR A 116 -12.75 3.41 6.16
N ILE A 117 -11.57 2.87 6.47
CA ILE A 117 -11.41 1.61 7.17
C ILE A 117 -11.63 1.82 8.67
N ARG A 118 -12.43 0.95 9.26
CA ARG A 118 -12.62 0.90 10.70
C ARG A 118 -11.38 0.28 11.36
N THR A 119 -10.82 0.97 12.33
CA THR A 119 -9.68 0.50 13.11
C THR A 119 -10.03 0.49 14.58
N GLU A 120 -9.81 -0.62 15.27
CA GLU A 120 -9.86 -0.67 16.73
C GLU A 120 -8.57 -0.14 17.34
N ASN A 121 -7.46 -0.30 16.61
CA ASN A 121 -6.15 0.24 16.96
C ASN A 121 -5.73 1.25 15.90
N ILE A 122 -5.63 2.51 16.30
CA ILE A 122 -5.25 3.61 15.42
C ILE A 122 -3.73 3.64 15.33
N TYR A 123 -3.19 3.38 14.13
CA TYR A 123 -1.80 3.66 13.84
C TYR A 123 -1.65 5.15 13.48
N PRO A 124 -0.58 5.83 13.92
CA PRO A 124 -0.39 7.26 13.65
C PRO A 124 -0.52 7.64 12.17
N ILE A 125 -0.08 6.75 11.28
CA ILE A 125 -0.15 6.98 9.83
C ILE A 125 -1.58 7.01 9.30
N ILE A 126 -2.50 6.27 9.91
CA ILE A 126 -3.92 6.20 9.48
C ILE A 126 -4.67 7.47 9.88
N GLU A 127 -4.18 8.21 10.87
CA GLU A 127 -4.74 9.49 11.28
C GLU A 127 -4.40 10.62 10.34
N ASN A 128 -3.43 10.42 9.41
CA ASN A 128 -3.11 11.40 8.40
C ASN A 128 -4.33 11.68 7.52
N GLN A 129 -4.34 12.89 7.02
CA GLN A 129 -5.39 13.37 6.15
C GLN A 129 -4.99 13.11 4.70
N PHE A 130 -5.86 12.44 3.95
CA PHE A 130 -5.59 12.03 2.59
C PHE A 130 -6.46 12.79 1.59
N THR A 131 -5.95 12.97 0.39
CA THR A 131 -6.63 13.65 -0.71
C THR A 131 -7.36 12.69 -1.62
N HIS A 132 -6.81 11.48 -1.80
CA HIS A 132 -7.40 10.44 -2.65
C HIS A 132 -7.32 9.07 -1.97
N GLU A 133 -8.33 8.25 -2.23
CA GLU A 133 -8.40 6.84 -1.88
C GLU A 133 -8.66 6.05 -3.15
N ILE A 134 -7.84 5.03 -3.41
CA ILE A 134 -8.12 4.02 -4.42
C ILE A 134 -8.26 2.69 -3.72
N TYR A 135 -9.36 2.00 -3.97
CA TYR A 135 -9.58 0.70 -3.38
C TYR A 135 -10.14 -0.31 -4.38
N PHE A 136 -9.86 -1.56 -4.12
CA PHE A 136 -10.38 -2.70 -4.87
C PHE A 136 -10.49 -3.92 -3.98
N SER A 137 -11.37 -4.84 -4.39
CA SER A 137 -11.60 -6.11 -3.72
C SER A 137 -11.23 -7.26 -4.64
N PHE A 138 -10.73 -8.35 -4.07
CA PHE A 138 -10.30 -9.52 -4.83
C PHE A 138 -10.48 -10.81 -4.03
N ASN A 139 -10.49 -11.94 -4.74
CA ASN A 139 -10.37 -13.29 -4.21
C ASN A 139 -9.19 -14.00 -4.89
N ASP A 140 -9.15 -15.32 -4.86
CA ASP A 140 -8.08 -16.11 -5.49
C ASP A 140 -8.11 -16.17 -7.02
N THR A 141 -9.21 -15.77 -7.63
CA THR A 141 -9.45 -15.91 -9.09
C THR A 141 -9.78 -14.62 -9.81
N GLU A 142 -10.34 -13.64 -9.12
CA GLU A 142 -10.83 -12.40 -9.74
C GLU A 142 -10.59 -11.17 -8.86
N MET A 143 -10.55 -10.03 -9.51
CA MET A 143 -10.44 -8.72 -8.90
C MET A 143 -11.53 -7.81 -9.47
N LEU A 144 -12.20 -7.06 -8.60
CA LEU A 144 -13.16 -6.03 -9.02
C LEU A 144 -12.43 -4.79 -9.55
N PRO A 145 -13.10 -3.99 -10.38
CA PRO A 145 -12.55 -2.72 -10.86
C PRO A 145 -12.08 -1.81 -9.74
N LEU A 146 -11.06 -1.02 -10.03
CA LEU A 146 -10.56 0.01 -9.13
C LEU A 146 -11.62 1.09 -8.91
N ASN A 147 -11.77 1.51 -7.66
CA ASN A 147 -12.62 2.62 -7.28
C ASN A 147 -11.74 3.77 -6.81
N LEU A 148 -12.00 4.97 -7.31
CA LEU A 148 -11.36 6.21 -6.88
C LEU A 148 -12.34 7.02 -6.06
N ALA A 149 -11.90 7.51 -4.91
CA ALA A 149 -12.60 8.54 -4.16
C ALA A 149 -11.67 9.71 -3.88
N LYS A 150 -12.20 10.91 -3.95
CA LYS A 150 -11.50 12.16 -3.64
C LYS A 150 -12.07 12.75 -2.36
N SER A 151 -11.19 13.23 -1.50
CA SER A 151 -11.58 14.00 -0.33
C SER A 151 -12.15 15.36 -0.74
N THR A 152 -13.26 15.72 -0.12
CA THR A 152 -13.93 17.00 -0.35
C THR A 152 -13.99 17.82 0.94
N PHE A 153 -14.46 19.05 0.84
CA PHE A 153 -14.67 19.89 2.00
C PHE A 153 -15.49 19.16 3.10
N GLY A 154 -15.05 19.28 4.34
CA GLY A 154 -15.68 18.62 5.46
C GLY A 154 -15.24 17.18 5.71
N GLY A 155 -14.19 16.71 5.04
CA GLY A 155 -13.62 15.38 5.28
C GLY A 155 -14.45 14.23 4.73
N LEU A 156 -15.27 14.47 3.73
CA LEU A 156 -16.09 13.46 3.08
C LEU A 156 -15.39 12.90 1.84
N TRP A 157 -15.61 11.61 1.57
CA TRP A 157 -15.18 10.95 0.35
C TRP A 157 -16.25 11.05 -0.73
N THR A 158 -15.86 11.44 -1.93
CA THR A 158 -16.73 11.47 -3.10
C THR A 158 -16.14 10.61 -4.19
N SER A 159 -16.90 9.60 -4.64
CA SER A 159 -16.49 8.71 -5.72
C SER A 159 -16.26 9.48 -7.01
N GLN A 160 -15.19 9.11 -7.72
CA GLN A 160 -14.83 9.65 -9.02
C GLN A 160 -14.57 8.51 -10.01
N LEU A 161 -14.74 8.81 -11.28
CA LEU A 161 -14.39 7.88 -12.34
C LEU A 161 -12.88 7.94 -12.58
N LEU A 162 -12.20 6.79 -12.50
CA LEU A 162 -10.84 6.64 -13.00
C LEU A 162 -10.84 6.73 -14.53
N LYS A 163 -10.07 7.66 -15.08
CA LYS A 163 -10.02 7.91 -16.52
C LYS A 163 -8.99 7.05 -17.23
N LYS A 164 -7.86 6.78 -16.56
CA LYS A 164 -6.66 6.20 -17.17
C LYS A 164 -6.00 5.14 -16.27
N ALA A 165 -6.78 4.37 -15.53
CA ALA A 165 -6.21 3.26 -14.77
C ALA A 165 -6.09 2.00 -15.64
N ASN A 166 -4.96 1.31 -15.49
CA ASN A 166 -4.75 -0.02 -16.03
C ASN A 166 -4.43 -0.98 -14.87
N TYR A 167 -4.99 -2.18 -14.90
CA TYR A 167 -4.72 -3.19 -13.89
C TYR A 167 -4.83 -4.60 -14.45
N ALA A 168 -4.08 -5.51 -13.87
CA ALA A 168 -4.12 -6.93 -14.21
C ALA A 168 -3.98 -7.78 -12.94
N TYR A 169 -4.65 -8.92 -12.96
CA TYR A 169 -4.58 -9.91 -11.89
C TYR A 169 -4.49 -11.32 -12.47
N LYS A 170 -3.41 -12.01 -12.16
CA LYS A 170 -3.19 -13.45 -12.43
C LYS A 170 -2.40 -14.07 -11.27
N ASP A 171 -1.06 -14.01 -11.34
CA ASP A 171 -0.17 -14.44 -10.26
C ASP A 171 0.06 -13.35 -9.24
N THR A 172 0.08 -12.10 -9.70
CA THR A 172 0.22 -10.87 -8.92
C THR A 172 -0.92 -9.93 -9.27
N ILE A 173 -1.16 -8.93 -8.43
CA ILE A 173 -1.98 -7.78 -8.79
C ILE A 173 -1.02 -6.66 -9.21
N GLU A 174 -1.21 -6.14 -10.40
CA GLU A 174 -0.45 -5.02 -10.94
C GLU A 174 -1.40 -3.89 -11.30
N ILE A 175 -1.01 -2.66 -10.99
CA ILE A 175 -1.84 -1.46 -11.14
C ILE A 175 -0.99 -0.31 -11.66
N ALA A 176 -1.50 0.41 -12.64
CA ALA A 176 -1.02 1.71 -13.08
C ALA A 176 -2.11 2.76 -12.85
N ILE A 177 -1.77 3.84 -12.17
CA ILE A 177 -2.67 4.94 -11.82
C ILE A 177 -2.08 6.22 -12.38
N SER A 178 -2.86 6.96 -13.15
CA SER A 178 -2.39 8.20 -13.75
C SER A 178 -2.21 9.29 -12.69
N PHE A 179 -1.12 10.04 -12.76
CA PHE A 179 -0.93 11.25 -11.95
C PHE A 179 -2.04 12.29 -12.18
N GLU A 180 -2.62 12.32 -13.38
CA GLU A 180 -3.75 13.19 -13.71
C GLU A 180 -4.99 12.87 -12.85
N ASP A 181 -5.29 11.57 -12.64
CA ASP A 181 -6.41 11.15 -11.79
C ASP A 181 -6.17 11.54 -10.31
N LEU A 182 -4.93 11.60 -9.88
CA LEU A 182 -4.53 12.03 -8.53
C LEU A 182 -4.29 13.55 -8.42
N GLY A 183 -4.42 14.28 -9.53
CA GLY A 183 -4.22 15.73 -9.56
C GLY A 183 -2.80 16.18 -9.22
N VAL A 184 -1.78 15.39 -9.61
CA VAL A 184 -0.36 15.68 -9.37
C VAL A 184 0.26 16.30 -10.61
N ASN A 185 0.82 17.49 -10.49
CA ASN A 185 1.49 18.19 -11.58
C ASN A 185 2.96 17.76 -11.72
N ILE A 186 3.57 18.10 -12.86
CA ILE A 186 4.99 17.84 -13.09
C ILE A 186 5.83 18.59 -12.05
N GLY A 187 6.78 17.90 -11.44
CA GLY A 187 7.64 18.45 -10.40
C GLY A 187 7.09 18.34 -8.97
N GLU A 188 5.82 17.99 -8.81
CA GLU A 188 5.21 17.76 -7.49
C GLU A 188 5.51 16.34 -6.99
N SER A 189 5.39 16.16 -5.67
CA SER A 189 5.47 14.87 -5.01
C SER A 189 4.11 14.45 -4.50
N ILE A 190 3.91 13.16 -4.43
CA ILE A 190 2.73 12.56 -3.79
C ILE A 190 3.18 11.56 -2.74
N GLU A 191 2.57 11.63 -1.58
CA GLU A 191 2.81 10.68 -0.51
C GLU A 191 1.70 9.64 -0.48
N PHE A 192 2.03 8.42 -0.06
CA PHE A 192 1.07 7.34 0.00
C PHE A 192 1.35 6.34 1.12
N CYS A 193 0.31 5.62 1.51
CA CYS A 193 0.39 4.37 2.24
C CYS A 193 -0.60 3.36 1.67
N ILE A 194 -0.41 2.11 2.05
CA ILE A 194 -1.17 0.97 1.55
C ILE A 194 -1.77 0.25 2.75
N ILE A 195 -3.04 -0.09 2.67
CA ILE A 195 -3.74 -0.84 3.71
C ILE A 195 -4.34 -2.08 3.09
N ALA A 196 -4.05 -3.23 3.69
CA ALA A 196 -4.75 -4.46 3.39
C ALA A 196 -5.80 -4.72 4.48
N ALA A 197 -7.00 -5.08 4.05
CA ALA A 197 -8.14 -5.31 4.92
C ALA A 197 -8.92 -6.57 4.51
N THR A 198 -9.61 -7.17 5.48
CA THR A 198 -10.58 -8.23 5.23
C THR A 198 -11.93 -7.81 5.79
N ASN A 199 -12.97 -7.80 4.95
CA ASN A 199 -14.30 -7.33 5.33
C ASN A 199 -14.32 -5.89 5.89
N SER A 200 -13.49 -5.00 5.34
CA SER A 200 -13.29 -3.62 5.81
C SER A 200 -12.71 -3.50 7.24
N ASN A 201 -12.19 -4.58 7.78
CA ASN A 201 -11.39 -4.55 9.00
C ASN A 201 -9.92 -4.47 8.65
N LEU A 202 -9.22 -3.53 9.26
CA LEU A 202 -7.79 -3.36 9.08
C LEU A 202 -7.04 -4.63 9.48
N ASN A 203 -6.21 -5.15 8.58
CA ASN A 203 -5.29 -6.22 8.89
C ASN A 203 -3.83 -5.75 8.89
N GLU A 204 -3.46 -4.95 7.91
CA GLU A 204 -2.06 -4.59 7.65
C GLU A 204 -1.95 -3.17 7.10
N VAL A 205 -0.92 -2.43 7.52
CA VAL A 205 -0.58 -1.08 7.01
C VAL A 205 0.85 -1.08 6.50
N TYR A 206 1.10 -0.50 5.35
CA TYR A 206 2.38 -0.49 4.67
C TYR A 206 2.77 0.89 4.14
N PRO A 207 3.92 1.40 4.49
CA PRO A 207 4.72 1.03 5.66
C PRO A 207 4.01 1.43 6.96
N GLN A 208 4.45 0.90 8.11
CA GLN A 208 3.74 1.11 9.37
C GLN A 208 3.90 2.52 9.95
N ASP A 209 5.06 3.15 9.76
CA ASP A 209 5.44 4.32 10.55
C ASP A 209 5.63 5.60 9.73
N VAL A 210 5.64 5.51 8.39
CA VAL A 210 5.92 6.65 7.50
C VAL A 210 5.06 6.58 6.24
N LEU A 211 4.79 7.72 5.63
CA LEU A 211 4.30 7.76 4.24
C LEU A 211 5.48 7.61 3.28
N LEU A 212 5.27 6.89 2.20
CA LEU A 212 6.21 6.85 1.08
C LEU A 212 5.93 8.02 0.15
N SER A 213 6.97 8.51 -0.52
CA SER A 213 6.85 9.63 -1.45
C SER A 213 7.40 9.27 -2.82
N LEU A 214 6.68 9.69 -3.86
CA LEU A 214 7.14 9.62 -5.25
C LEU A 214 7.04 11.01 -5.87
N LYS A 215 8.05 11.36 -6.68
CA LYS A 215 8.08 12.62 -7.42
C LYS A 215 7.71 12.35 -8.88
N ARG A 216 6.77 13.16 -9.39
CA ARG A 216 6.41 13.17 -10.81
C ARG A 216 7.43 13.91 -11.66
#